data_d18da563cdc0b3ba3a9f94373acb470c
#
_entry.id   d18da563cdc0b3ba3a9f94373acb470c
#
_cell.length_a   1.000
_cell.length_b   1.000
_cell.length_c   1.000
_cell.angle_alpha   90.00
_cell.angle_beta   90.00
_cell.angle_gamma   90.00
#
_symmetry.space_group_name_H-M   'P 1'
#
loop_
_entity.id
_entity.type
_entity.pdbx_description
1 polymer ?
#
loop_
_entity_poly.entity_id
_entity_poly.type
_entity_poly.pdbx_seq_one_letter_code
_entity_poly.pdbx_strand_id
1 'polypeptide(L)'
;MSTTLDSGISRRRFLISTSMAATVALLAPRDLFAQDDGLVQTARKTAAAGTITVQKLRGNVSVLMGAGGNIAVLPGRDGKLLIDAGFAGARPKIADALASISSDPIKHLINTHWHFDHTDGNEWVHSAGAVILAHANTRKHLSTTTRVEGWNFTFPPAPAGAIPAEVFEDEGTVQLNGTTISTTLPHTPTATSPSFLQRPKFSTSLTPSGMATIPSSTIQRAAASTA
;
A
#
# COMPACT_ATOMS: atom_id res chain seq x y z
N MET A 1 25.05 -40.32 -18.64
CA MET A 1 23.56 -40.29 -18.82
C MET A 1 22.96 -39.52 -17.66
N SER A 2 22.63 -38.28 -17.91
CA SER A 2 22.04 -37.38 -16.90
C SER A 2 20.59 -37.13 -17.29
N THR A 3 19.67 -37.60 -16.48
CA THR A 3 18.22 -37.39 -16.65
C THR A 3 17.80 -36.19 -15.79
N THR A 4 17.60 -35.05 -16.42
CA THR A 4 16.98 -33.90 -15.84
C THR A 4 15.45 -34.14 -15.76
N LEU A 5 14.90 -34.23 -14.55
CA LEU A 5 13.46 -34.25 -14.32
C LEU A 5 12.94 -32.81 -14.39
N ASP A 6 12.28 -32.49 -15.49
CA ASP A 6 11.50 -31.28 -15.67
C ASP A 6 10.16 -31.42 -14.88
N SER A 7 10.04 -30.71 -13.75
CA SER A 7 8.83 -30.68 -12.90
C SER A 7 7.95 -29.45 -13.19
N GLY A 8 7.65 -29.24 -14.47
CA GLY A 8 6.70 -28.20 -14.87
C GLY A 8 5.28 -28.51 -14.41
N ILE A 9 4.74 -27.73 -13.48
CA ILE A 9 3.32 -27.80 -13.09
C ILE A 9 2.46 -27.42 -14.30
N SER A 10 1.69 -28.37 -14.85
CA SER A 10 0.85 -28.10 -16.02
C SER A 10 -0.28 -27.13 -15.69
N ARG A 11 -0.63 -26.22 -16.65
CA ARG A 11 -1.74 -25.26 -16.52
C ARG A 11 -3.04 -25.92 -16.07
N ARG A 12 -3.24 -27.18 -16.38
CA ARG A 12 -4.42 -27.96 -16.00
C ARG A 12 -4.42 -28.34 -14.52
N ARG A 13 -3.29 -28.60 -13.91
CA ARG A 13 -3.14 -28.85 -12.46
C ARG A 13 -3.32 -27.57 -11.66
N PHE A 14 -2.83 -26.44 -12.18
CA PHE A 14 -3.04 -25.12 -11.56
C PHE A 14 -4.52 -24.73 -11.52
N LEU A 15 -5.26 -24.93 -12.63
CA LEU A 15 -6.70 -24.64 -12.68
C LEU A 15 -7.54 -25.56 -11.79
N ILE A 16 -7.14 -26.83 -11.60
CA ILE A 16 -7.85 -27.76 -10.71
C ILE A 16 -7.62 -27.40 -9.24
N SER A 17 -6.41 -26.99 -8.86
CA SER A 17 -6.12 -26.59 -7.48
C SER A 17 -6.80 -25.26 -7.08
N THR A 18 -6.91 -24.31 -7.99
CA THR A 18 -7.66 -23.06 -7.74
C THR A 18 -9.17 -23.27 -7.69
N SER A 19 -9.70 -24.21 -8.48
CA SER A 19 -11.15 -24.56 -8.45
C SER A 19 -11.55 -25.25 -7.14
N MET A 20 -10.72 -26.12 -6.58
CA MET A 20 -11.01 -26.77 -5.29
C MET A 20 -10.99 -25.78 -4.12
N ALA A 21 -10.08 -24.81 -4.11
CA ALA A 21 -10.05 -23.77 -3.07
C ALA A 21 -11.29 -22.87 -3.10
N ALA A 22 -11.76 -22.52 -4.31
CA ALA A 22 -12.99 -21.73 -4.47
C ALA A 22 -14.26 -22.52 -4.09
N THR A 23 -14.30 -23.83 -4.36
CA THR A 23 -15.47 -24.66 -4.06
C THR A 23 -15.59 -24.95 -2.56
N VAL A 24 -14.47 -25.08 -1.83
CA VAL A 24 -14.49 -25.24 -0.36
C VAL A 24 -14.97 -23.95 0.30
N ALA A 25 -14.62 -22.78 -0.21
CA ALA A 25 -15.11 -21.49 0.31
C ALA A 25 -16.63 -21.30 0.11
N LEU A 26 -17.22 -21.90 -0.93
CA LEU A 26 -18.66 -21.83 -1.20
C LEU A 26 -19.49 -22.85 -0.40
N LEU A 27 -18.88 -23.92 0.08
CA LEU A 27 -19.54 -25.01 0.84
C LEU A 27 -19.27 -24.94 2.36
N ALA A 28 -18.37 -24.06 2.80
CA ALA A 28 -18.15 -23.86 4.23
C ALA A 28 -19.41 -23.24 4.86
N PRO A 29 -19.91 -23.77 5.99
CA PRO A 29 -21.00 -23.14 6.70
C PRO A 29 -20.68 -21.68 6.98
N ARG A 30 -21.63 -20.78 6.71
CA ARG A 30 -21.46 -19.35 6.98
C ARG A 30 -21.07 -19.05 8.43
N ASP A 31 -21.41 -19.95 9.34
CA ASP A 31 -21.09 -19.85 10.76
C ASP A 31 -19.59 -20.04 11.07
N LEU A 32 -18.82 -20.68 10.17
CA LEU A 32 -17.35 -20.74 10.30
C LEU A 32 -16.68 -19.38 10.05
N PHE A 33 -17.40 -18.45 9.41
CA PHE A 33 -16.97 -17.05 9.20
C PHE A 33 -17.72 -16.07 10.11
N ALA A 34 -18.66 -16.55 10.94
CA ALA A 34 -19.52 -15.75 11.81
C ALA A 34 -18.94 -15.48 13.20
N GLN A 35 -17.83 -16.10 13.54
CA GLN A 35 -17.06 -15.73 14.73
C GLN A 35 -15.74 -15.20 14.23
N ASP A 36 -15.64 -13.90 13.98
CA ASP A 36 -14.36 -13.27 14.17
C ASP A 36 -14.30 -11.88 13.54
N ASP A 37 -13.65 -11.02 14.19
CA ASP A 37 -12.93 -9.79 13.89
C ASP A 37 -13.25 -9.07 12.54
N GLY A 38 -14.02 -9.65 11.65
CA GLY A 38 -14.30 -9.14 10.31
C GLY A 38 -13.04 -9.01 9.43
N LEU A 39 -13.22 -8.76 8.15
CA LEU A 39 -12.14 -8.67 7.16
C LEU A 39 -11.05 -7.68 7.57
N VAL A 40 -11.43 -6.52 8.10
CA VAL A 40 -10.49 -5.46 8.49
C VAL A 40 -9.58 -5.89 9.63
N GLN A 41 -10.14 -6.51 10.69
CA GLN A 41 -9.33 -6.95 11.82
C GLN A 41 -8.45 -8.14 11.47
N THR A 42 -8.99 -9.07 10.68
CA THR A 42 -8.20 -10.21 10.17
C THR A 42 -7.01 -9.73 9.35
N ALA A 43 -7.19 -8.76 8.46
CA ALA A 43 -6.11 -8.16 7.67
C ALA A 43 -5.05 -7.50 8.56
N ARG A 44 -5.47 -6.73 9.59
CA ARG A 44 -4.55 -6.12 10.57
C ARG A 44 -3.73 -7.16 11.33
N LYS A 45 -4.36 -8.22 11.83
CA LYS A 45 -3.68 -9.31 12.55
C LYS A 45 -2.70 -10.06 11.64
N THR A 46 -3.10 -10.37 10.42
CA THR A 46 -2.25 -11.05 9.43
C THR A 46 -1.02 -10.22 9.11
N ALA A 47 -1.17 -8.93 8.86
CA ALA A 47 -0.04 -8.03 8.59
C ALA A 47 0.89 -7.88 9.80
N ALA A 48 0.34 -7.79 11.03
CA ALA A 48 1.13 -7.74 12.24
C ALA A 48 1.97 -9.02 12.46
N ALA A 49 1.43 -10.19 12.10
CA ALA A 49 2.14 -11.48 12.18
C ALA A 49 3.11 -11.69 11.00
N GLY A 50 2.82 -11.11 9.83
CA GLY A 50 3.53 -11.33 8.58
C GLY A 50 5.01 -10.92 8.60
N THR A 51 5.75 -11.32 7.58
CA THR A 51 7.15 -10.94 7.35
C THR A 51 7.21 -9.78 6.37
N ILE A 52 8.10 -8.82 6.60
CA ILE A 52 8.36 -7.74 5.64
C ILE A 52 9.59 -8.09 4.82
N THR A 53 9.46 -7.99 3.51
CA THR A 53 10.57 -8.10 2.56
C THR A 53 10.90 -6.74 1.97
N VAL A 54 12.20 -6.48 1.74
CA VAL A 54 12.69 -5.24 1.14
C VAL A 54 13.21 -5.55 -0.25
N GLN A 55 12.61 -4.93 -1.26
CA GLN A 55 13.06 -5.04 -2.65
C GLN A 55 13.63 -3.70 -3.12
N LYS A 56 14.87 -3.68 -3.56
CA LYS A 56 15.48 -2.51 -4.20
C LYS A 56 14.98 -2.35 -5.63
N LEU A 57 14.61 -1.14 -5.99
CA LEU A 57 14.25 -0.73 -7.34
C LEU A 57 15.29 0.21 -7.93
N ARG A 58 15.00 0.81 -9.10
CA ARG A 58 15.83 1.84 -9.74
C ARG A 58 15.75 3.16 -8.97
N GLY A 59 16.76 4.02 -9.14
CA GLY A 59 16.71 5.40 -8.66
C GLY A 59 16.72 5.54 -7.13
N ASN A 60 17.46 4.69 -6.43
CA ASN A 60 17.54 4.70 -4.96
C ASN A 60 16.22 4.44 -4.23
N VAL A 61 15.24 3.85 -4.91
CA VAL A 61 13.94 3.50 -4.32
C VAL A 61 13.98 2.06 -3.84
N SER A 62 13.40 1.81 -2.68
CA SER A 62 13.10 0.47 -2.17
C SER A 62 11.60 0.31 -1.96
N VAL A 63 11.12 -0.92 -1.95
CA VAL A 63 9.72 -1.24 -1.63
C VAL A 63 9.70 -2.26 -0.49
N LEU A 64 8.92 -1.97 0.55
CA LEU A 64 8.58 -2.90 1.61
C LEU A 64 7.28 -3.59 1.25
N MET A 65 7.27 -4.92 1.30
CA MET A 65 6.11 -5.76 1.03
C MET A 65 5.77 -6.59 2.26
N GLY A 66 4.47 -6.85 2.50
CA GLY A 66 4.00 -7.67 3.62
C GLY A 66 3.46 -6.86 4.81
N ALA A 67 3.46 -5.52 4.72
CA ALA A 67 2.97 -4.63 5.79
C ALA A 67 1.50 -4.21 5.63
N GLY A 68 0.77 -4.80 4.71
CA GLY A 68 -0.53 -4.37 4.19
C GLY A 68 -0.37 -3.92 2.75
N GLY A 69 -0.70 -2.68 2.42
CA GLY A 69 -0.27 -2.06 1.17
C GLY A 69 1.27 -1.98 1.11
N ASN A 70 1.82 -2.03 -0.10
CA ASN A 70 3.26 -1.86 -0.28
C ASN A 70 3.70 -0.44 0.11
N ILE A 71 4.86 -0.31 0.74
CA ILE A 71 5.43 0.98 1.13
C ILE A 71 6.64 1.25 0.25
N ALA A 72 6.61 2.31 -0.58
CA ALA A 72 7.82 2.74 -1.27
C ALA A 72 8.62 3.70 -0.39
N VAL A 73 9.94 3.60 -0.49
CA VAL A 73 10.90 4.36 0.33
C VAL A 73 11.91 5.00 -0.57
N LEU A 74 12.04 6.32 -0.49
CA LEU A 74 13.12 7.10 -1.09
C LEU A 74 13.99 7.67 0.03
N PRO A 75 15.15 7.06 0.34
CA PRO A 75 16.09 7.57 1.34
C PRO A 75 16.97 8.68 0.75
N GLY A 76 17.55 9.49 1.61
CA GLY A 76 18.59 10.46 1.27
C GLY A 76 18.87 11.43 2.40
N ARG A 77 19.85 12.32 2.21
CA ARG A 77 20.39 13.20 3.28
C ARG A 77 19.34 14.16 3.87
N ASP A 78 18.35 14.56 3.07
CA ASP A 78 17.28 15.46 3.54
C ASP A 78 16.22 14.69 4.33
N GLY A 79 16.35 13.36 4.44
CA GLY A 79 15.44 12.44 5.10
C GLY A 79 14.83 11.42 4.15
N LYS A 80 14.01 10.53 4.71
CA LYS A 80 13.23 9.56 3.93
C LYS A 80 11.88 10.13 3.54
N LEU A 81 11.44 9.82 2.32
CA LEU A 81 10.06 9.93 1.89
C LEU A 81 9.47 8.52 1.80
N LEU A 82 8.28 8.36 2.35
CA LEU A 82 7.48 7.15 2.23
C LEU A 82 6.27 7.40 1.32
N ILE A 83 5.90 6.39 0.54
CA ILE A 83 4.61 6.32 -0.13
C ILE A 83 3.84 5.19 0.53
N ASP A 84 2.73 5.55 1.19
CA ASP A 84 1.93 4.74 2.10
C ASP A 84 2.64 4.33 3.40
N ALA A 85 1.85 3.93 4.39
CA ALA A 85 2.31 3.68 5.75
C ALA A 85 2.06 2.24 6.22
N GLY A 86 1.29 1.45 5.46
CA GLY A 86 0.91 0.09 5.84
C GLY A 86 0.05 0.05 7.10
N PHE A 87 0.04 -1.10 7.76
CA PHE A 87 -0.70 -1.32 9.00
C PHE A 87 0.08 -0.87 10.24
N ALA A 88 -0.58 -0.22 11.18
CA ALA A 88 0.00 0.17 12.47
C ALA A 88 0.57 -1.03 13.25
N GLY A 89 -0.09 -2.17 13.22
CA GLY A 89 0.37 -3.39 13.90
C GLY A 89 1.67 -3.97 13.34
N ALA A 90 2.06 -3.61 12.12
CA ALA A 90 3.33 -4.01 11.50
C ALA A 90 4.48 -3.02 11.80
N ARG A 91 4.23 -1.92 12.56
CA ARG A 91 5.19 -0.86 12.86
C ARG A 91 6.58 -1.35 13.26
N PRO A 92 6.78 -2.29 14.20
CA PRO A 92 8.14 -2.70 14.59
C PRO A 92 8.93 -3.22 13.38
N LYS A 93 8.32 -4.09 12.59
CA LYS A 93 8.94 -4.70 11.40
C LYS A 93 9.16 -3.67 10.26
N ILE A 94 8.22 -2.72 10.09
CA ILE A 94 8.39 -1.60 9.15
C ILE A 94 9.58 -0.74 9.58
N ALA A 95 9.68 -0.40 10.87
CA ALA A 95 10.78 0.41 11.40
C ALA A 95 12.14 -0.27 11.20
N ASP A 96 12.25 -1.58 11.49
CA ASP A 96 13.46 -2.36 11.25
C ASP A 96 13.84 -2.39 9.76
N ALA A 97 12.86 -2.60 8.87
CA ALA A 97 13.07 -2.58 7.43
C ALA A 97 13.53 -1.19 6.94
N LEU A 98 12.93 -0.11 7.44
CA LEU A 98 13.34 1.26 7.13
C LEU A 98 14.76 1.56 7.63
N ALA A 99 15.11 1.09 8.82
CA ALA A 99 16.46 1.23 9.37
C ALA A 99 17.51 0.47 8.55
N SER A 100 17.15 -0.69 7.99
CA SER A 100 18.04 -1.46 7.11
C SER A 100 18.31 -0.75 5.77
N ILE A 101 17.45 0.17 5.34
CA ILE A 101 17.63 0.97 4.11
C ILE A 101 18.51 2.18 4.39
N SER A 102 18.21 2.93 5.45
CA SER A 102 18.94 4.15 5.83
C SER A 102 18.63 4.53 7.27
N SER A 103 19.56 5.18 7.96
CA SER A 103 19.37 5.78 9.27
C SER A 103 18.69 7.16 9.23
N ASP A 104 18.50 7.74 8.05
CA ASP A 104 17.89 9.07 7.91
C ASP A 104 16.48 9.14 8.53
N PRO A 105 16.05 10.28 9.10
CA PRO A 105 14.69 10.43 9.62
C PRO A 105 13.63 10.37 8.53
N ILE A 106 12.40 10.01 8.89
CA ILE A 106 11.25 10.12 7.98
C ILE A 106 10.82 11.60 7.97
N LYS A 107 10.72 12.22 6.79
CA LYS A 107 10.34 13.63 6.61
C LYS A 107 9.00 13.81 5.92
N HIS A 108 8.67 12.93 4.99
CA HIS A 108 7.42 13.00 4.24
C HIS A 108 6.76 11.63 4.13
N LEU A 109 5.44 11.65 4.17
CA LEU A 109 4.57 10.53 3.85
C LEU A 109 3.58 11.00 2.79
N ILE A 110 3.48 10.28 1.68
CA ILE A 110 2.43 10.50 0.69
C ILE A 110 1.49 9.31 0.75
N ASN A 111 0.20 9.55 1.00
CA ASN A 111 -0.79 8.47 0.88
C ASN A 111 -1.34 8.42 -0.54
N THR A 112 -1.34 7.22 -1.12
CA THR A 112 -1.93 6.98 -2.44
C THR A 112 -3.45 7.06 -2.40
N HIS A 113 -4.07 6.59 -1.31
CA HIS A 113 -5.51 6.68 -1.06
C HIS A 113 -5.81 6.39 0.42
N TRP A 114 -7.09 6.48 0.81
CA TRP A 114 -7.52 6.44 2.21
C TRP A 114 -7.69 5.05 2.81
N HIS A 115 -7.57 3.94 2.06
CA HIS A 115 -7.78 2.60 2.59
C HIS A 115 -6.82 2.30 3.74
N PHE A 116 -7.33 1.55 4.70
CA PHE A 116 -6.67 1.29 5.98
C PHE A 116 -5.35 0.53 5.86
N ASP A 117 -5.19 -0.33 4.85
CA ASP A 117 -3.94 -1.04 4.56
C ASP A 117 -2.82 -0.13 4.01
N HIS A 118 -3.15 1.13 3.71
CA HIS A 118 -2.22 2.17 3.27
C HIS A 118 -2.05 3.29 4.30
N THR A 119 -3.05 3.53 5.15
CA THR A 119 -3.09 4.70 6.03
C THR A 119 -3.11 4.40 7.53
N ASP A 120 -3.31 3.15 7.94
CA ASP A 120 -3.40 2.75 9.35
C ASP A 120 -2.10 3.11 10.13
N GLY A 121 -0.97 3.13 9.44
CA GLY A 121 0.33 3.54 9.98
C GLY A 121 0.59 5.05 10.02
N ASN A 122 -0.30 5.90 9.52
CA ASN A 122 -0.07 7.35 9.40
C ASN A 122 0.34 8.01 10.73
N GLU A 123 -0.35 7.68 11.81
CA GLU A 123 -0.14 8.31 13.11
C GLU A 123 1.28 8.10 13.64
N TRP A 124 1.82 6.88 13.55
CA TRP A 124 3.18 6.64 14.01
C TRP A 124 4.23 7.27 13.08
N VAL A 125 3.97 7.32 11.77
CA VAL A 125 4.87 7.96 10.81
C VAL A 125 4.90 9.47 11.04
N HIS A 126 3.74 10.09 11.31
CA HIS A 126 3.66 11.50 11.72
C HIS A 126 4.40 11.75 13.04
N SER A 127 4.20 10.88 14.05
CA SER A 127 4.90 10.98 15.34
C SER A 127 6.42 10.82 15.21
N ALA A 128 6.89 10.15 14.16
CA ALA A 128 8.31 10.07 13.81
C ALA A 128 8.85 11.33 13.10
N GLY A 129 8.03 12.35 12.90
CA GLY A 129 8.39 13.66 12.35
C GLY A 129 8.02 13.89 10.90
N ALA A 130 7.22 13.02 10.28
CA ALA A 130 6.81 13.17 8.88
C ALA A 130 5.63 14.14 8.72
N VAL A 131 5.67 14.94 7.65
CA VAL A 131 4.50 15.65 7.12
C VAL A 131 3.76 14.71 6.18
N ILE A 132 2.43 14.62 6.34
CA ILE A 132 1.59 13.75 5.52
C ILE A 132 0.94 14.58 4.42
N LEU A 133 1.17 14.18 3.17
CA LEU A 133 0.55 14.72 1.97
C LEU A 133 -0.40 13.69 1.36
N ALA A 134 -1.61 14.10 0.98
CA ALA A 134 -2.56 13.23 0.28
C ALA A 134 -3.53 14.04 -0.59
N HIS A 135 -4.30 13.35 -1.42
CA HIS A 135 -5.44 13.97 -2.10
C HIS A 135 -6.50 14.44 -1.10
N ALA A 136 -7.19 15.55 -1.37
CA ALA A 136 -8.21 16.13 -0.50
C ALA A 136 -9.31 15.12 -0.11
N ASN A 137 -9.71 14.23 -1.02
CA ASN A 137 -10.65 13.17 -0.72
C ASN A 137 -10.12 12.15 0.31
N THR A 138 -8.81 11.84 0.30
CA THR A 138 -8.18 10.99 1.32
C THR A 138 -8.30 11.64 2.69
N ARG A 139 -7.96 12.93 2.81
CA ARG A 139 -8.15 13.70 4.05
C ARG A 139 -9.60 13.68 4.49
N LYS A 140 -10.56 13.90 3.58
CA LYS A 140 -11.99 13.88 3.89
C LYS A 140 -12.43 12.53 4.48
N HIS A 141 -12.05 11.41 3.84
CA HIS A 141 -12.40 10.08 4.35
C HIS A 141 -11.77 9.77 5.70
N LEU A 142 -10.53 10.17 5.93
CA LEU A 142 -9.85 9.99 7.21
C LEU A 142 -10.40 10.90 8.31
N SER A 143 -10.99 12.06 7.95
CA SER A 143 -11.55 13.01 8.92
C SER A 143 -12.99 12.71 9.32
N THR A 144 -13.67 11.79 8.66
CA THR A 144 -15.10 11.50 8.88
C THR A 144 -15.35 10.01 9.11
N THR A 145 -16.48 9.70 9.74
CA THR A 145 -16.94 8.32 9.81
C THR A 145 -17.27 7.81 8.40
N THR A 146 -16.63 6.74 7.99
CA THR A 146 -16.80 6.16 6.65
C THR A 146 -17.23 4.69 6.75
N ARG A 147 -18.41 4.37 6.22
CA ARG A 147 -18.93 3.00 6.12
C ARG A 147 -18.52 2.37 4.79
N VAL A 148 -17.98 1.15 4.84
CA VAL A 148 -17.68 0.33 3.66
C VAL A 148 -18.52 -0.94 3.72
N GLU A 149 -19.59 -0.98 2.94
CA GLU A 149 -20.55 -2.09 2.96
C GLU A 149 -19.90 -3.42 2.57
N GLY A 150 -19.06 -3.43 1.55
CA GLY A 150 -18.37 -4.66 1.09
C GLY A 150 -17.43 -5.29 2.13
N TRP A 151 -17.03 -4.53 3.16
CA TRP A 151 -16.19 -5.02 4.26
C TRP A 151 -16.99 -5.18 5.56
N ASN A 152 -18.26 -4.82 5.53
CA ASN A 152 -19.12 -4.74 6.71
C ASN A 152 -18.46 -4.00 7.87
N PHE A 153 -17.78 -2.89 7.58
CA PHE A 153 -16.99 -2.15 8.55
C PHE A 153 -17.24 -0.64 8.47
N THR A 154 -17.29 0.00 9.65
CA THR A 154 -17.40 1.44 9.78
C THR A 154 -16.11 1.98 10.39
N PHE A 155 -15.37 2.76 9.62
CA PHE A 155 -14.17 3.43 10.09
C PHE A 155 -14.57 4.70 10.85
N PRO A 156 -14.18 4.85 12.11
CA PRO A 156 -14.30 6.14 12.80
C PRO A 156 -13.33 7.15 12.17
N PRO A 157 -13.49 8.46 12.47
CA PRO A 157 -12.46 9.43 12.13
C PRO A 157 -11.09 8.98 12.64
N ALA A 158 -10.07 9.14 11.82
CA ALA A 158 -8.71 8.80 12.20
C ALA A 158 -8.19 9.75 13.30
N PRO A 159 -7.21 9.33 14.12
CA PRO A 159 -6.53 10.23 15.04
C PRO A 159 -5.96 11.47 14.34
N ALA A 160 -5.89 12.60 15.04
CA ALA A 160 -5.46 13.87 14.45
C ALA A 160 -4.09 13.77 13.75
N GLY A 161 -3.15 13.03 14.33
CA GLY A 161 -1.82 12.80 13.74
C GLY A 161 -1.83 11.90 12.51
N ALA A 162 -2.92 11.19 12.23
CA ALA A 162 -3.05 10.36 11.03
C ALA A 162 -3.68 11.09 9.84
N ILE A 163 -4.25 12.28 10.08
CA ILE A 163 -4.93 13.08 9.05
C ILE A 163 -3.88 13.86 8.26
N PRO A 164 -3.87 13.82 6.91
CA PRO A 164 -2.96 14.59 6.09
C PRO A 164 -2.98 16.08 6.41
N ALA A 165 -1.82 16.66 6.73
CA ALA A 165 -1.66 18.10 6.97
C ALA A 165 -1.68 18.88 5.65
N GLU A 166 -1.09 18.30 4.61
CA GLU A 166 -1.03 18.88 3.26
C GLU A 166 -1.94 18.09 2.31
N VAL A 167 -2.62 18.81 1.41
CA VAL A 167 -3.52 18.20 0.43
C VAL A 167 -3.31 18.80 -0.95
N PHE A 168 -3.63 18.00 -1.96
CA PHE A 168 -3.75 18.41 -3.36
C PHE A 168 -5.10 17.98 -3.92
N GLU A 169 -5.58 18.68 -4.95
CA GLU A 169 -6.83 18.34 -5.66
C GLU A 169 -6.53 17.56 -6.94
N ASP A 170 -5.70 18.10 -7.84
CA ASP A 170 -5.35 17.48 -9.11
C ASP A 170 -3.91 16.98 -9.11
N GLU A 171 -2.98 17.80 -8.65
CA GLU A 171 -1.55 17.52 -8.61
C GLU A 171 -0.93 17.91 -7.28
N GLY A 172 0.00 17.11 -6.80
CA GLY A 172 0.82 17.39 -5.63
C GLY A 172 2.30 17.18 -5.97
N THR A 173 3.16 17.97 -5.35
CA THR A 173 4.60 17.88 -5.58
C THR A 173 5.37 17.98 -4.26
N VAL A 174 6.32 17.06 -4.07
CA VAL A 174 7.29 17.10 -2.98
C VAL A 174 8.69 17.12 -3.56
N GLN A 175 9.54 18.02 -3.05
CA GLN A 175 10.96 18.05 -3.39
C GLN A 175 11.77 17.49 -2.23
N LEU A 176 12.54 16.45 -2.46
CA LEU A 176 13.39 15.85 -1.45
C LEU A 176 14.58 15.12 -2.09
N ASN A 177 15.76 15.25 -1.50
CA ASN A 177 16.99 14.58 -1.96
C ASN A 177 17.33 14.86 -3.43
N GLY A 178 17.10 16.09 -3.90
CA GLY A 178 17.31 16.49 -5.29
C GLY A 178 16.34 15.81 -6.28
N THR A 179 15.29 15.21 -5.80
CA THR A 179 14.27 14.52 -6.59
C THR A 179 12.93 15.22 -6.45
N THR A 180 12.23 15.39 -7.56
CA THR A 180 10.84 15.86 -7.58
C THR A 180 9.91 14.65 -7.61
N ILE A 181 9.04 14.54 -6.62
CA ILE A 181 8.00 13.52 -6.54
C ILE A 181 6.69 14.21 -6.87
N SER A 182 6.09 13.87 -8.00
CA SER A 182 4.80 14.39 -8.41
C SER A 182 3.73 13.33 -8.24
N THR A 183 2.61 13.72 -7.66
CA THR A 183 1.41 12.91 -7.51
C THR A 183 0.31 13.50 -8.38
N THR A 184 -0.28 12.71 -9.26
CA THR A 184 -1.37 13.15 -10.14
C THR A 184 -2.51 12.16 -10.06
N LEU A 185 -3.75 12.66 -10.14
CA LEU A 185 -4.89 11.80 -10.44
C LEU A 185 -4.86 11.48 -11.95
N PRO A 186 -5.00 10.23 -12.35
CA PRO A 186 -5.20 9.94 -13.77
C PRO A 186 -6.52 10.58 -14.19
N HIS A 187 -6.46 11.46 -15.17
CA HIS A 187 -7.65 11.96 -15.86
C HIS A 187 -8.37 10.77 -16.51
N THR A 188 -9.40 10.25 -15.87
CA THR A 188 -10.35 9.35 -16.53
C THR A 188 -11.27 10.24 -17.33
N PRO A 189 -11.37 10.06 -18.68
CA PRO A 189 -12.43 10.69 -19.43
C PRO A 189 -13.77 10.26 -18.81
N THR A 190 -14.63 11.21 -18.60
CA THR A 190 -15.95 11.10 -17.99
C THR A 190 -16.74 9.93 -18.61
N ALA A 191 -16.76 8.79 -17.92
CA ALA A 191 -17.73 7.73 -18.19
C ALA A 191 -18.60 7.63 -16.95
N THR A 192 -19.83 8.03 -17.11
CA THR A 192 -20.93 7.91 -16.17
C THR A 192 -21.11 6.44 -15.79
N SER A 193 -20.56 6.02 -14.66
CA SER A 193 -20.86 4.73 -14.07
C SER A 193 -20.67 4.79 -12.56
N PRO A 194 -21.65 4.33 -11.76
CA PRO A 194 -21.56 4.28 -10.32
C PRO A 194 -20.71 3.10 -9.90
N SER A 195 -19.40 3.20 -10.04
CA SER A 195 -18.49 2.19 -9.53
C SER A 195 -17.76 2.70 -8.30
N PHE A 196 -18.32 2.43 -7.16
CA PHE A 196 -17.77 2.62 -5.82
C PHE A 196 -16.46 1.84 -5.58
N LEU A 197 -15.96 1.17 -6.61
CA LEU A 197 -14.78 0.29 -6.60
C LEU A 197 -13.65 0.76 -7.53
N GLN A 198 -13.72 1.95 -8.11
CA GLN A 198 -12.55 2.47 -8.83
C GLN A 198 -11.50 2.95 -7.83
N ARG A 199 -10.51 2.08 -7.59
CA ARG A 199 -9.25 2.50 -6.97
C ARG A 199 -8.69 3.64 -7.82
N PRO A 200 -8.48 4.83 -7.26
CA PRO A 200 -7.77 5.86 -7.99
C PRO A 200 -6.40 5.29 -8.37
N LYS A 201 -6.10 5.24 -9.65
CA LYS A 201 -4.78 4.86 -10.13
C LYS A 201 -3.88 6.08 -9.95
N PHE A 202 -3.23 6.21 -8.81
CA PHE A 202 -2.22 7.23 -8.62
C PHE A 202 -0.99 6.88 -9.46
N SER A 203 -0.50 7.82 -10.23
CA SER A 203 0.82 7.76 -10.81
C SER A 203 1.75 8.62 -9.97
N THR A 204 2.75 8.02 -9.36
CA THR A 204 3.83 8.74 -8.70
C THR A 204 5.03 8.68 -9.61
N SER A 205 5.47 9.82 -10.13
CA SER A 205 6.69 9.93 -10.91
C SER A 205 7.82 10.46 -10.03
N LEU A 206 8.91 9.73 -9.98
CA LEU A 206 10.16 10.16 -9.37
C LEU A 206 11.05 10.64 -10.50
N THR A 207 11.29 11.94 -10.56
CA THR A 207 12.24 12.51 -11.53
C THR A 207 13.47 13.01 -10.76
N PRO A 208 14.59 12.28 -10.79
CA PRO A 208 15.89 12.90 -10.56
C PRO A 208 16.11 13.90 -11.70
N SER A 209 16.91 14.93 -11.49
CA SER A 209 17.39 15.76 -12.61
C SER A 209 18.11 14.85 -13.61
N GLY A 210 17.36 14.21 -14.51
CA GLY A 210 17.79 13.15 -15.41
C GLY A 210 16.97 11.86 -15.24
N MET A 211 15.70 11.84 -15.66
CA MET A 211 14.84 10.70 -16.02
C MET A 211 14.72 9.47 -15.11
N ALA A 212 13.54 9.27 -14.53
CA ALA A 212 12.79 7.99 -14.61
C ALA A 212 11.40 8.11 -13.96
N THR A 213 10.35 7.87 -14.72
CA THR A 213 8.97 7.72 -14.25
C THR A 213 8.74 6.30 -13.76
N ILE A 214 8.33 6.11 -12.51
CA ILE A 214 7.90 4.79 -11.99
C ILE A 214 6.38 4.81 -11.90
N PRO A 215 5.64 4.10 -12.77
CA PRO A 215 4.19 4.00 -12.67
C PRO A 215 3.80 3.25 -11.38
N SER A 216 2.73 3.67 -10.70
CA SER A 216 2.19 2.97 -9.51
C SER A 216 1.84 1.50 -9.81
N SER A 217 1.53 1.17 -11.05
CA SER A 217 1.36 -0.21 -11.53
C SER A 217 2.62 -1.08 -11.38
N THR A 218 3.81 -0.49 -11.33
CA THR A 218 5.08 -1.22 -11.13
C THR A 218 5.25 -1.64 -9.68
N ILE A 219 4.80 -0.82 -8.73
CA ILE A 219 4.79 -1.14 -7.29
C ILE A 219 3.83 -2.29 -7.02
N GLN A 220 2.69 -2.34 -7.72
CA GLN A 220 1.72 -3.43 -7.60
C GLN A 220 2.14 -4.71 -8.33
N ARG A 221 2.87 -4.64 -9.45
CA ARG A 221 3.35 -5.81 -10.21
C ARG A 221 4.49 -6.56 -9.52
N ALA A 222 5.32 -5.89 -8.74
CA ALA A 222 6.38 -6.54 -7.97
C ALA A 222 5.79 -7.54 -6.94
N ALA A 223 4.61 -7.25 -6.39
CA ALA A 223 3.90 -8.15 -5.47
C ALA A 223 3.23 -9.35 -6.17
N ALA A 224 2.90 -9.26 -7.45
CA ALA A 224 2.21 -10.32 -8.20
C ALA A 224 3.18 -11.34 -8.82
N SER A 225 4.47 -11.05 -8.87
CA SER A 225 5.51 -11.93 -9.47
C SER A 225 6.13 -12.91 -8.48
N THR A 226 5.79 -12.83 -7.20
CA THR A 226 6.35 -13.68 -6.13
C THR A 226 5.30 -14.55 -5.42
N ALA A 227 4.07 -14.62 -5.96
CA ALA A 227 3.01 -15.50 -5.46
C ALA A 227 2.85 -16.74 -6.36
#